data_3758083d1f023d283c03bfedcd69b6fd
#
_entry.id   3758083d1f023d283c03bfedcd69b6fd
#
_cell.length_a   1.000
_cell.length_b   1.000
_cell.length_c   1.000
_cell.angle_alpha   90.00
_cell.angle_beta   90.00
_cell.angle_gamma   90.00
#
_symmetry.space_group_name_H-M   'P 1'
#
loop_
_entity.id
_entity.type
_entity.pdbx_description
1 polymer ?
#
loop_
_entity_poly.entity_id
_entity_poly.type
_entity_poly.pdbx_seq_one_letter_code
_entity_poly.pdbx_strand_id
1 'polypeptide(L)'
;LVTDRVGSMIGRELKWPKKADLSFDFSWNTMPAMDVIICADKVREYNAINGYKLQIYQNYAHLYRNTSPDGVSYNTTSLGTVTVRWPNSRKANIRLLIDQNKASVSILLDGKLVMTWKDREGFAGRGGALGFNPQLAGKMKISAIQLKNWSGQTPKGGVSSSIVSGTADRLQFANGDNLSG
;
A
#
# COMPACT_ATOMS: atom_id res chain seq x y z
N LEU A 1 -3.06 -5.34 12.97
CA LEU A 1 -3.28 -6.56 12.22
C LEU A 1 -2.07 -7.47 12.37
N VAL A 2 -2.24 -8.71 12.79
CA VAL A 2 -1.17 -9.71 12.88
C VAL A 2 -1.60 -10.91 12.04
N THR A 3 -0.71 -11.41 11.22
CA THR A 3 -0.93 -12.62 10.45
C THR A 3 0.30 -13.52 10.53
N ASP A 4 0.07 -14.81 10.62
CA ASP A 4 1.07 -15.88 10.67
C ASP A 4 0.90 -16.91 9.53
N ARG A 5 -0.15 -16.74 8.70
CA ARG A 5 -0.50 -17.67 7.62
C ARG A 5 -0.35 -17.03 6.26
N VAL A 6 0.26 -17.76 5.35
CA VAL A 6 0.29 -17.41 3.92
C VAL A 6 -1.13 -17.36 3.37
N GLY A 7 -1.43 -16.36 2.58
CA GLY A 7 -2.74 -16.23 1.91
C GLY A 7 -3.88 -15.75 2.80
N SER A 8 -3.63 -15.43 4.07
CA SER A 8 -4.63 -14.76 4.91
C SER A 8 -4.74 -13.29 4.51
N MET A 9 -5.56 -13.02 3.50
CA MET A 9 -5.77 -11.66 3.05
C MET A 9 -6.75 -10.92 3.94
N ILE A 10 -6.39 -9.71 4.29
CA ILE A 10 -7.29 -8.77 4.95
C ILE A 10 -7.46 -7.57 4.04
N GLY A 11 -8.70 -7.27 3.72
CA GLY A 11 -9.04 -6.18 2.83
C GLY A 11 -10.22 -5.36 3.33
N ARG A 12 -10.31 -4.13 2.86
CA ARG A 12 -11.43 -3.23 3.13
C ARG A 12 -11.68 -2.31 1.95
N GLU A 13 -12.95 -1.93 1.77
CA GLU A 13 -13.37 -0.86 0.88
C GLU A 13 -13.15 0.50 1.54
N LEU A 14 -12.47 1.40 0.84
CA LEU A 14 -12.19 2.76 1.28
C LEU A 14 -12.59 3.77 0.19
N LYS A 15 -12.84 5.00 0.57
CA LYS A 15 -13.01 6.10 -0.37
C LYS A 15 -11.66 6.74 -0.64
N TRP A 16 -11.01 6.36 -1.73
CA TRP A 16 -9.71 6.90 -2.11
C TRP A 16 -9.83 8.33 -2.63
N PRO A 17 -9.08 9.28 -2.07
CA PRO A 17 -8.92 10.59 -2.72
C PRO A 17 -8.11 10.46 -4.00
N LYS A 18 -8.34 11.36 -4.96
CA LYS A 18 -7.56 11.38 -6.23
C LYS A 18 -6.07 11.58 -6.03
N LYS A 19 -5.70 12.26 -4.96
CA LYS A 19 -4.34 12.32 -4.44
C LYS A 19 -4.37 11.78 -3.03
N ALA A 20 -3.85 10.58 -2.86
CA ALA A 20 -3.91 9.82 -1.61
C ALA A 20 -2.52 9.66 -0.97
N ASP A 21 -2.52 9.68 0.35
CA ASP A 21 -1.38 9.40 1.20
C ASP A 21 -1.78 8.25 2.13
N LEU A 22 -1.37 7.05 1.77
CA LEU A 22 -1.56 5.85 2.58
C LEU A 22 -0.28 5.58 3.36
N SER A 23 -0.36 5.53 4.68
CA SER A 23 0.78 5.15 5.51
C SER A 23 0.42 4.03 6.48
N PHE A 24 1.39 3.20 6.80
CA PHE A 24 1.26 2.14 7.80
C PHE A 24 2.62 1.70 8.34
N ASP A 25 2.62 1.22 9.57
CA ASP A 25 3.77 0.54 10.16
C ASP A 25 3.74 -0.93 9.78
N PHE A 26 4.86 -1.43 9.29
CA PHE A 26 5.07 -2.82 8.93
C PHE A 26 6.21 -3.44 9.73
N SER A 27 5.97 -4.58 10.35
CA SER A 27 7.02 -5.33 11.04
C SER A 27 6.92 -6.82 10.71
N TRP A 28 8.08 -7.49 10.77
CA TRP A 28 8.24 -8.89 10.38
C TRP A 28 9.26 -9.61 11.26
N ASN A 29 9.16 -10.93 11.37
CA ASN A 29 10.08 -11.72 12.17
C ASN A 29 11.29 -12.22 11.37
N THR A 30 11.07 -12.79 10.20
CA THR A 30 12.12 -13.38 9.36
C THR A 30 12.54 -12.45 8.24
N MET A 31 11.67 -12.23 7.28
CA MET A 31 11.87 -11.30 6.17
C MET A 31 10.58 -10.62 5.79
N PRO A 32 10.62 -9.41 5.21
CA PRO A 32 9.42 -8.77 4.69
C PRO A 32 8.93 -9.54 3.45
N ALA A 33 7.64 -9.92 3.45
CA ALA A 33 7.04 -10.62 2.33
C ALA A 33 5.52 -10.39 2.31
N MET A 34 5.07 -9.33 1.64
CA MET A 34 3.67 -8.93 1.63
C MET A 34 3.28 -8.27 0.33
N ASP A 35 2.09 -8.59 -0.15
CA ASP A 35 1.42 -7.82 -1.19
C ASP A 35 0.49 -6.79 -0.56
N VAL A 36 0.57 -5.56 -1.04
CA VAL A 36 -0.36 -4.47 -0.69
C VAL A 36 -1.17 -4.14 -1.93
N ILE A 37 -2.48 -4.36 -1.85
CA ILE A 37 -3.42 -4.07 -2.93
C ILE A 37 -4.02 -2.69 -2.69
N ILE A 38 -3.97 -1.82 -3.69
CA ILE A 38 -4.45 -0.44 -3.60
C ILE A 38 -5.33 -0.06 -4.79
N CYS A 39 -6.34 0.73 -4.51
CA CYS A 39 -7.26 1.31 -5.51
C CYS A 39 -7.91 0.27 -6.43
N ALA A 40 -8.10 -0.96 -5.98
CA ALA A 40 -8.70 -2.02 -6.78
C ALA A 40 -10.22 -1.97 -6.72
N ASP A 41 -10.89 -2.46 -7.78
CA ASP A 41 -12.34 -2.60 -7.78
C ASP A 41 -12.79 -3.65 -6.78
N LYS A 42 -12.02 -4.73 -6.67
CA LYS A 42 -12.21 -5.79 -5.68
C LYS A 42 -10.85 -6.39 -5.31
N VAL A 43 -10.77 -6.89 -4.09
CA VAL A 43 -9.70 -7.81 -3.66
C VAL A 43 -10.25 -9.21 -3.78
N ARG A 44 -9.72 -10.01 -4.71
CA ARG A 44 -10.12 -11.40 -4.90
C ARG A 44 -8.90 -12.29 -4.77
N GLU A 45 -8.93 -13.17 -3.77
CA GLU A 45 -7.83 -14.10 -3.46
C GLU A 45 -6.48 -13.36 -3.31
N TYR A 46 -5.58 -13.52 -4.27
CA TYR A 46 -4.22 -12.94 -4.23
C TYR A 46 -4.03 -11.76 -5.18
N ASN A 47 -5.06 -11.38 -5.93
CA ASN A 47 -4.95 -10.38 -6.98
C ASN A 47 -5.95 -9.24 -6.82
N ALA A 48 -5.51 -8.06 -7.26
CA ALA A 48 -6.38 -6.92 -7.45
C ALA A 48 -7.16 -7.07 -8.77
N ILE A 49 -8.46 -6.78 -8.77
CA ILE A 49 -9.21 -6.56 -10.00
C ILE A 49 -9.16 -5.06 -10.27
N ASN A 50 -8.64 -4.66 -11.44
CA ASN A 50 -8.48 -3.27 -11.86
C ASN A 50 -7.87 -2.41 -10.76
N GLY A 51 -6.56 -2.53 -10.54
CA GLY A 51 -5.87 -1.81 -9.48
C GLY A 51 -4.38 -2.07 -9.50
N TYR A 52 -3.74 -1.80 -8.39
CA TYR A 52 -2.31 -2.03 -8.26
C TYR A 52 -2.01 -3.00 -7.13
N LYS A 53 -0.96 -3.78 -7.32
CA LYS A 53 -0.36 -4.65 -6.32
C LYS A 53 1.09 -4.23 -6.10
N LEU A 54 1.39 -3.72 -4.92
CA LEU A 54 2.75 -3.51 -4.47
C LEU A 54 3.23 -4.76 -3.76
N GLN A 55 4.15 -5.48 -4.37
CA GLN A 55 4.83 -6.62 -3.77
C GLN A 55 6.05 -6.14 -3.02
N ILE A 56 6.09 -6.43 -1.73
CA ILE A 56 7.24 -6.24 -0.85
C ILE A 56 7.81 -7.63 -0.58
N TYR A 57 9.05 -7.87 -0.98
CA TYR A 57 9.66 -9.19 -0.81
C TYR A 57 11.17 -9.10 -0.62
N GLN A 58 11.68 -9.69 0.47
CA GLN A 58 13.11 -9.70 0.79
C GLN A 58 13.71 -8.29 0.74
N ASN A 59 14.45 -7.97 -0.30
CA ASN A 59 15.18 -6.72 -0.49
C ASN A 59 14.67 -5.87 -1.65
N TYR A 60 13.43 -6.10 -2.11
CA TYR A 60 12.86 -5.30 -3.19
C TYR A 60 11.38 -4.93 -2.94
N ALA A 61 10.95 -3.91 -3.65
CA ALA A 61 9.56 -3.58 -3.85
C ALA A 61 9.27 -3.52 -5.36
N HIS A 62 8.15 -4.11 -5.77
CA HIS A 62 7.73 -4.17 -7.16
C HIS A 62 6.28 -3.75 -7.29
N LEU A 63 5.99 -2.84 -8.22
CA LEU A 63 4.62 -2.44 -8.48
C LEU A 63 4.10 -3.12 -9.74
N TYR A 64 2.96 -3.78 -9.59
CA TYR A 64 2.19 -4.37 -10.69
C TYR A 64 0.91 -3.59 -10.92
N ARG A 65 0.58 -3.39 -12.19
CA ARG A 65 -0.73 -2.98 -12.66
C ARG A 65 -1.53 -4.25 -12.98
N ASN A 66 -2.69 -4.37 -12.41
CA ASN A 66 -3.61 -5.47 -12.72
C ASN A 66 -4.85 -4.91 -13.40
N THR A 67 -5.28 -5.52 -14.49
CA THR A 67 -6.52 -5.20 -15.20
C THR A 67 -7.31 -6.45 -15.47
N SER A 68 -8.62 -6.33 -15.45
CA SER A 68 -9.56 -7.42 -15.75
C SER A 68 -10.74 -6.82 -16.51
N PRO A 69 -10.62 -6.69 -17.85
CA PRO A 69 -11.65 -6.05 -18.67
C PRO A 69 -13.00 -6.76 -18.59
N ASP A 70 -12.99 -8.08 -18.45
CA ASP A 70 -14.17 -8.95 -18.40
C ASP A 70 -14.55 -9.36 -16.96
N GLY A 71 -13.77 -8.94 -15.95
CA GLY A 71 -13.94 -9.33 -14.56
C GLY A 71 -13.53 -10.78 -14.24
N VAL A 72 -13.02 -11.52 -15.22
CA VAL A 72 -12.63 -12.94 -15.13
C VAL A 72 -11.16 -13.14 -15.42
N SER A 73 -10.69 -12.60 -16.55
CA SER A 73 -9.31 -12.70 -17.00
C SER A 73 -8.43 -11.67 -16.29
N TYR A 74 -7.18 -12.04 -15.97
CA TYR A 74 -6.24 -11.14 -15.32
C TYR A 74 -5.07 -10.84 -16.24
N ASN A 75 -4.87 -9.55 -16.49
CA ASN A 75 -3.68 -9.04 -17.13
C ASN A 75 -2.82 -8.33 -16.09
N THR A 76 -1.61 -8.80 -15.90
CA THR A 76 -0.64 -8.22 -14.96
C THR A 76 0.52 -7.61 -15.73
N THR A 77 0.72 -6.31 -15.57
CA THR A 77 1.83 -5.57 -16.17
C THR A 77 2.77 -5.09 -15.09
N SER A 78 4.07 -5.36 -15.26
CA SER A 78 5.11 -4.84 -14.38
C SER A 78 5.34 -3.35 -14.63
N LEU A 79 5.28 -2.54 -13.58
CA LEU A 79 5.66 -1.13 -13.64
C LEU A 79 7.11 -0.90 -13.17
N GLY A 80 7.76 -1.92 -12.66
CA GLY A 80 9.17 -1.92 -12.30
C GLY A 80 9.46 -2.31 -10.85
N THR A 81 10.72 -2.61 -10.61
CA THR A 81 11.26 -3.06 -9.33
C THR A 81 12.24 -2.04 -8.78
N VAL A 82 12.30 -1.90 -7.47
CA VAL A 82 13.33 -1.14 -6.77
C VAL A 82 13.92 -1.96 -5.64
N THR A 83 15.23 -1.87 -5.47
CA THR A 83 15.90 -2.47 -4.31
C THR A 83 15.60 -1.65 -3.06
N VAL A 84 15.22 -2.33 -1.99
CA VAL A 84 14.89 -1.74 -0.69
C VAL A 84 15.85 -2.25 0.36
N ARG A 85 16.47 -1.34 1.10
CA ARG A 85 17.28 -1.68 2.29
C ARG A 85 16.41 -1.54 3.53
N TRP A 86 15.93 -2.66 4.03
CA TRP A 86 15.11 -2.68 5.23
C TRP A 86 15.95 -2.44 6.49
N PRO A 87 15.39 -1.76 7.50
CA PRO A 87 16.10 -1.53 8.75
C PRO A 87 16.30 -2.84 9.54
N ASN A 88 17.42 -2.94 10.26
CA ASN A 88 17.75 -4.09 11.11
C ASN A 88 16.75 -4.28 12.27
N SER A 89 16.00 -3.24 12.63
CA SER A 89 14.91 -3.29 13.62
C SER A 89 13.75 -4.19 13.21
N ARG A 90 13.71 -4.63 11.95
CA ARG A 90 12.60 -5.40 11.36
C ARG A 90 11.25 -4.70 11.48
N LYS A 91 11.27 -3.39 11.52
CA LYS A 91 10.11 -2.53 11.53
C LYS A 91 10.39 -1.30 10.67
N ALA A 92 9.43 -0.92 9.84
CA ALA A 92 9.51 0.26 8.98
C ALA A 92 8.15 0.93 8.86
N ASN A 93 8.15 2.26 8.70
CA ASN A 93 6.98 2.99 8.25
C ASN A 93 6.99 3.01 6.72
N ILE A 94 5.94 2.48 6.11
CA ILE A 94 5.74 2.51 4.67
C ILE A 94 4.67 3.56 4.37
N ARG A 95 4.98 4.44 3.41
CA ARG A 95 4.06 5.46 2.95
C ARG A 95 3.95 5.42 1.43
N LEU A 96 2.73 5.37 0.92
CA LEU A 96 2.43 5.36 -0.50
C LEU A 96 1.73 6.67 -0.88
N LEU A 97 2.36 7.45 -1.75
CA LEU A 97 1.76 8.65 -2.33
C LEU A 97 1.21 8.29 -3.71
N ILE A 98 -0.10 8.43 -3.87
CA ILE A 98 -0.83 8.00 -5.06
C ILE A 98 -1.43 9.24 -5.71
N ASP A 99 -1.10 9.49 -6.98
CA ASP A 99 -1.71 10.53 -7.80
C ASP A 99 -2.45 9.89 -8.98
N GLN A 100 -3.76 9.78 -8.86
CA GLN A 100 -4.60 9.16 -9.90
C GLN A 100 -4.58 9.99 -11.19
N ASN A 101 -4.45 11.32 -11.10
CA ASN A 101 -4.41 12.18 -12.28
C ASN A 101 -3.10 12.04 -13.05
N LYS A 102 -2.00 11.83 -12.35
CA LYS A 102 -0.68 11.61 -12.97
C LYS A 102 -0.38 10.14 -13.23
N ALA A 103 -1.29 9.25 -12.86
CA ALA A 103 -1.10 7.80 -12.89
C ALA A 103 0.23 7.37 -12.26
N SER A 104 0.50 7.84 -11.03
CA SER A 104 1.75 7.57 -10.35
C SER A 104 1.54 7.08 -8.92
N VAL A 105 2.45 6.20 -8.49
CA VAL A 105 2.54 5.67 -7.14
C VAL A 105 3.98 5.83 -6.67
N SER A 106 4.17 6.50 -5.54
CA SER A 106 5.50 6.64 -4.92
C SER A 106 5.53 5.85 -3.62
N ILE A 107 6.65 5.17 -3.36
CA ILE A 107 6.91 4.52 -2.08
C ILE A 107 7.96 5.29 -1.29
N LEU A 108 7.66 5.56 -0.03
CA LEU A 108 8.60 6.09 0.94
C LEU A 108 8.80 5.06 2.06
N LEU A 109 10.03 4.95 2.52
CA LEU A 109 10.42 4.12 3.67
C LEU A 109 10.99 5.03 4.75
N ASP A 110 10.37 5.02 5.92
CA ASP A 110 10.76 5.89 7.05
C ASP A 110 10.92 7.36 6.62
N GLY A 111 9.95 7.85 5.84
CA GLY A 111 9.89 9.21 5.31
C GLY A 111 10.80 9.51 4.12
N LYS A 112 11.67 8.59 3.71
CA LYS A 112 12.58 8.77 2.56
C LYS A 112 11.97 8.21 1.29
N LEU A 113 11.93 8.99 0.22
CA LEU A 113 11.48 8.53 -1.09
C LEU A 113 12.42 7.43 -1.61
N VAL A 114 11.87 6.28 -1.96
CA VAL A 114 12.58 5.13 -2.52
C VAL A 114 12.40 5.08 -4.03
N MET A 115 11.14 5.18 -4.50
CA MET A 115 10.80 5.08 -5.93
C MET A 115 9.49 5.78 -6.24
N THR A 116 9.36 6.25 -7.46
CA THR A 116 8.08 6.67 -8.06
C THR A 116 7.88 5.89 -9.35
N TRP A 117 6.82 5.09 -9.41
CA TRP A 117 6.36 4.43 -10.63
C TRP A 117 5.33 5.31 -11.34
N LYS A 118 5.36 5.27 -12.66
CA LYS A 118 4.39 5.94 -13.52
C LYS A 118 3.75 4.91 -14.45
N ASP A 119 2.45 4.83 -14.41
CA ASP A 119 1.67 4.01 -15.33
C ASP A 119 1.43 4.80 -16.63
N ARG A 120 2.05 4.38 -17.71
CA ARG A 120 1.97 5.08 -19.01
C ARG A 120 0.63 4.86 -19.71
N GLU A 121 -0.11 3.83 -19.32
CA GLU A 121 -1.44 3.51 -19.86
C GLU A 121 -2.58 4.22 -19.12
N GLY A 122 -2.24 5.07 -18.15
CA GLY A 122 -3.19 5.75 -17.28
C GLY A 122 -3.50 4.95 -16.01
N PHE A 123 -4.15 5.59 -15.05
CA PHE A 123 -4.41 4.98 -13.75
C PHE A 123 -5.45 3.85 -13.86
N ALA A 124 -5.04 2.60 -13.55
CA ALA A 124 -5.89 1.42 -13.70
C ALA A 124 -6.96 1.32 -12.61
N GLY A 125 -6.64 1.71 -11.38
CA GLY A 125 -7.51 1.52 -10.23
C GLY A 125 -8.60 2.59 -10.13
N ARG A 126 -9.85 2.16 -9.98
CA ARG A 126 -11.00 3.06 -9.76
C ARG A 126 -11.80 2.68 -8.54
N GLY A 127 -11.52 1.53 -7.95
CA GLY A 127 -12.25 0.98 -6.82
C GLY A 127 -11.73 1.42 -5.47
N GLY A 128 -12.43 0.99 -4.43
CA GLY A 128 -12.16 1.31 -3.03
C GLY A 128 -11.25 0.34 -2.31
N ALA A 129 -10.91 -0.78 -2.92
CA ALA A 129 -10.27 -1.86 -2.18
C ALA A 129 -8.82 -1.55 -1.77
N LEU A 130 -8.56 -1.72 -0.48
CA LEU A 130 -7.25 -1.83 0.14
C LEU A 130 -7.10 -3.26 0.67
N GLY A 131 -5.99 -3.93 0.38
CA GLY A 131 -5.74 -5.28 0.87
C GLY A 131 -4.30 -5.49 1.28
N PHE A 132 -4.09 -6.38 2.26
CA PHE A 132 -2.78 -6.84 2.71
C PHE A 132 -2.77 -8.36 2.67
N ASN A 133 -1.80 -8.93 1.99
CA ASN A 133 -1.68 -10.36 1.79
C ASN A 133 -0.25 -10.84 2.08
N PRO A 134 -0.02 -11.54 3.20
CA PRO A 134 1.30 -12.11 3.51
C PRO A 134 1.66 -13.20 2.52
N GLN A 135 2.89 -13.13 2.02
CA GLN A 135 3.42 -14.05 1.00
C GLN A 135 4.27 -15.19 1.58
N LEU A 136 4.66 -15.08 2.84
CA LEU A 136 5.42 -16.11 3.56
C LEU A 136 4.80 -16.38 4.92
N ALA A 137 5.00 -17.62 5.40
CA ALA A 137 4.73 -17.96 6.77
C ALA A 137 5.67 -17.20 7.72
N GLY A 138 5.14 -16.73 8.83
CA GLY A 138 5.85 -15.94 9.82
C GLY A 138 5.04 -14.75 10.29
N LYS A 139 5.29 -14.32 11.50
CA LYS A 139 4.53 -13.20 12.07
C LYS A 139 4.86 -11.91 11.35
N MET A 140 3.87 -11.37 10.66
CA MET A 140 3.88 -10.01 10.11
C MET A 140 2.81 -9.19 10.80
N LYS A 141 3.14 -7.96 11.14
CA LYS A 141 2.20 -7.04 11.77
C LYS A 141 2.11 -5.76 10.96
N ILE A 142 0.88 -5.33 10.73
CA ILE A 142 0.55 -4.03 10.17
C ILE A 142 -0.21 -3.24 11.24
N SER A 143 0.17 -2.01 11.45
CA SER A 143 -0.45 -1.10 12.43
C SER A 143 -0.39 0.34 11.94
N ALA A 144 -1.10 1.24 12.64
CA ALA A 144 -1.13 2.67 12.34
C ALA A 144 -1.46 2.97 10.86
N ILE A 145 -2.44 2.23 10.29
CA ILE A 145 -2.88 2.45 8.90
C ILE A 145 -3.64 3.78 8.86
N GLN A 146 -3.21 4.69 7.99
CA GLN A 146 -3.85 5.98 7.77
C GLN A 146 -3.99 6.23 6.27
N LEU A 147 -5.15 6.74 5.86
CA LEU A 147 -5.39 7.22 4.50
C LEU A 147 -5.82 8.68 4.59
N LYS A 148 -5.07 9.56 3.93
CA LYS A 148 -5.30 11.02 3.95
C LYS A 148 -5.31 11.60 2.53
N ASN A 149 -5.87 12.80 2.41
CA ASN A 149 -5.64 13.62 1.23
C ASN A 149 -4.16 14.01 1.16
N TRP A 150 -3.58 13.91 -0.03
CA TRP A 150 -2.21 14.35 -0.29
C TRP A 150 -2.20 15.68 -1.03
N SER A 151 -1.40 16.62 -0.58
CA SER A 151 -1.25 17.96 -1.22
C SER A 151 -0.59 17.91 -2.61
N GLY A 152 0.02 16.77 -2.98
CA GLY A 152 0.79 16.63 -4.22
C GLY A 152 2.26 16.99 -4.07
N GLN A 153 2.71 17.36 -2.88
CA GLN A 153 4.12 17.64 -2.60
C GLN A 153 4.78 16.40 -1.98
N THR A 154 5.81 15.90 -2.62
CA THR A 154 6.64 14.84 -2.03
C THR A 154 7.54 15.48 -0.97
N PRO A 155 7.65 14.91 0.23
CA PRO A 155 8.57 15.42 1.23
C PRO A 155 9.99 15.48 0.65
N LYS A 156 10.59 16.66 0.61
CA LYS A 156 12.04 16.80 0.36
C LYS A 156 12.71 16.10 1.54
N GLY A 157 13.56 15.11 1.27
CA GLY A 157 14.17 14.24 2.28
C GLY A 157 14.67 15.02 3.50
N GLY A 158 14.03 14.79 4.64
CA GLY A 158 14.32 15.44 5.91
C GLY A 158 13.15 15.17 6.86
N VAL A 159 13.44 14.62 8.02
CA VAL A 159 12.51 14.41 9.12
C VAL A 159 11.72 15.69 9.36
N SER A 160 10.44 15.71 9.06
CA SER A 160 9.53 16.74 9.56
C SER A 160 8.28 16.04 10.09
N SER A 161 8.31 15.84 11.39
CA SER A 161 7.11 15.58 12.19
C SER A 161 6.37 16.90 12.34
N SER A 162 5.52 17.26 11.40
CA SER A 162 4.49 18.25 11.62
C SER A 162 3.15 17.53 11.65
N ILE A 163 2.63 17.35 12.86
CA ILE A 163 1.24 16.99 13.10
C ILE A 163 0.41 18.20 12.66
N VAL A 164 -0.17 18.10 11.47
CA VAL A 164 -1.24 19.02 11.08
C VAL A 164 -2.52 18.40 11.60
N SER A 165 -3.11 19.03 12.63
CA SER A 165 -4.44 18.69 13.15
C SER A 165 -5.49 19.01 12.05
N GLY A 166 -5.84 18.01 11.28
CA GLY A 166 -7.03 18.00 10.44
C GLY A 166 -8.05 17.05 11.08
N THR A 167 -9.32 17.35 10.92
CA THR A 167 -10.43 16.48 11.37
C THR A 167 -10.20 15.07 10.85
N ALA A 168 -9.90 14.17 11.76
CA ALA A 168 -9.51 12.81 11.45
C ALA A 168 -10.76 11.94 11.28
N ASP A 169 -10.91 11.30 10.12
CA ASP A 169 -11.90 10.23 9.97
C ASP A 169 -11.48 9.00 10.80
N ARG A 170 -12.36 8.56 11.69
CA ARG A 170 -12.11 7.41 12.54
C ARG A 170 -12.71 6.17 11.90
N LEU A 171 -11.87 5.19 11.57
CA LEU A 171 -12.29 3.87 11.11
C LEU A 171 -12.23 2.87 12.29
N GLN A 172 -13.37 2.28 12.62
CA GLN A 172 -13.46 1.24 13.64
C GLN A 172 -13.60 -0.12 12.96
N PHE A 173 -12.71 -1.05 13.26
CA PHE A 173 -12.80 -2.42 12.77
C PHE A 173 -13.73 -3.26 13.64
N ALA A 174 -14.34 -4.31 13.04
CA ALA A 174 -15.25 -5.22 13.74
C ALA A 174 -14.60 -5.99 14.91
N ASN A 175 -13.27 -6.02 14.99
CA ASN A 175 -12.48 -6.61 16.07
C ASN A 175 -12.12 -5.62 17.19
N GLY A 176 -12.66 -4.39 17.15
CA GLY A 176 -12.41 -3.36 18.15
C GLY A 176 -11.22 -2.43 17.90
N ASP A 177 -10.44 -2.68 16.84
CA ASP A 177 -9.34 -1.78 16.46
C ASP A 177 -9.88 -0.48 15.83
N ASN A 178 -9.25 0.65 16.19
CA ASN A 178 -9.62 1.96 15.67
C ASN A 178 -8.52 2.48 14.74
N LEU A 179 -8.91 3.01 13.59
CA LEU A 179 -8.09 3.86 12.74
C LEU A 179 -8.62 5.29 12.86
N SER A 180 -7.76 6.20 13.31
CA SER A 180 -8.02 7.63 13.26
C SER A 180 -7.10 8.26 12.22
N GLY A 181 -7.66 8.99 11.30
CA GLY A 181 -6.98 9.75 10.26
C GLY A 181 -7.23 11.24 10.40
#